data_e72698a3fb3a50bb4c95e8afcb1895f3
#
_entry.id   e72698a3fb3a50bb4c95e8afcb1895f3
#
_cell.length_a   1.000
_cell.length_b   1.000
_cell.length_c   1.000
_cell.angle_alpha   90.00
_cell.angle_beta   90.00
_cell.angle_gamma   90.00
#
_symmetry.space_group_name_H-M   'P 1'
#
loop_
_entity.id
_entity.type
_entity.pdbx_description
1 polymer ?
#
loop_
_entity_poly.entity_id
_entity_poly.type
_entity_poly.pdbx_seq_one_letter_code
_entity_poly.pdbx_strand_id
1 'polypeptide(L)'
;MESTKTIYDIAKEAGVSASTVSRVVNNKPGIHEKTRKKVQALLEKYNYSPNEAARGLVTQSSRIIGILIEDIRVAHHTEAAYVIEQELTRRGYTCITLSTGPDPERKAECIRILEQRRAEGAVLMGSMFGTESVEESIREHLPHVPIAMANGWLDLPNVYAVLADEAHGVEQCVELLAKQGRRRLAFVEDLDTPSNSSKKQGFQTAMLQLMTVCRSIRKGK
;
A
#
# COMPACT_ATOMS: atom_id res chain seq x y z
N MET A 1 -27.04 28.34 -2.24
CA MET A 1 -26.21 27.23 -2.72
C MET A 1 -26.86 26.73 -4.00
N GLU A 2 -26.24 26.95 -5.16
CA GLU A 2 -26.74 26.39 -6.41
C GLU A 2 -26.67 24.85 -6.32
N SER A 3 -27.79 24.19 -6.57
CA SER A 3 -27.89 22.74 -6.58
C SER A 3 -26.98 22.19 -7.70
N THR A 4 -26.00 21.39 -7.32
CA THR A 4 -25.11 20.71 -8.27
C THR A 4 -25.95 19.90 -9.24
N LYS A 5 -25.85 20.19 -10.55
CA LYS A 5 -26.62 19.49 -11.58
C LYS A 5 -26.22 18.03 -11.64
N THR A 6 -27.20 17.15 -11.71
CA THR A 6 -27.00 15.70 -11.84
C THR A 6 -26.88 15.27 -13.30
N ILE A 7 -26.43 14.05 -13.55
CA ILE A 7 -26.40 13.47 -14.90
C ILE A 7 -27.78 13.44 -15.55
N TYR A 8 -28.86 13.30 -14.76
CA TYR A 8 -30.23 13.33 -15.21
C TYR A 8 -30.66 14.71 -15.68
N ASP A 9 -30.23 15.77 -14.98
CA ASP A 9 -30.52 17.16 -15.37
C ASP A 9 -29.85 17.52 -16.71
N ILE A 10 -28.59 17.08 -16.86
CA ILE A 10 -27.85 17.29 -18.13
C ILE A 10 -28.48 16.51 -19.27
N ALA A 11 -28.91 15.28 -19.02
CA ALA A 11 -29.59 14.44 -19.99
C ALA A 11 -30.90 15.10 -20.48
N LYS A 12 -31.69 15.60 -19.53
CA LYS A 12 -32.94 16.31 -19.82
C LYS A 12 -32.71 17.57 -20.66
N GLU A 13 -31.74 18.39 -20.32
CA GLU A 13 -31.41 19.63 -21.06
C GLU A 13 -30.79 19.32 -22.44
N ALA A 14 -30.00 18.27 -22.55
CA ALA A 14 -29.45 17.80 -23.82
C ALA A 14 -30.49 17.13 -24.72
N GLY A 15 -31.63 16.69 -24.20
CA GLY A 15 -32.63 15.92 -24.94
C GLY A 15 -32.17 14.51 -25.29
N VAL A 16 -31.38 13.88 -24.36
CA VAL A 16 -30.85 12.53 -24.56
C VAL A 16 -31.05 11.70 -23.27
N SER A 17 -30.77 10.40 -23.32
CA SER A 17 -30.80 9.56 -22.13
C SER A 17 -29.59 9.79 -21.22
N ALA A 18 -29.74 9.53 -19.93
CA ALA A 18 -28.62 9.56 -18.98
C ALA A 18 -27.49 8.60 -19.39
N SER A 19 -27.80 7.47 -20.00
CA SER A 19 -26.81 6.53 -20.54
C SER A 19 -26.02 7.16 -21.70
N THR A 20 -26.65 8.00 -22.55
CA THR A 20 -25.94 8.75 -23.60
C THR A 20 -24.97 9.76 -23.00
N VAL A 21 -25.40 10.52 -21.96
CA VAL A 21 -24.49 11.44 -21.24
C VAL A 21 -23.35 10.67 -20.62
N SER A 22 -23.59 9.57 -19.94
CA SER A 22 -22.55 8.69 -19.36
C SER A 22 -21.55 8.20 -20.41
N ARG A 23 -22.00 7.82 -21.61
CA ARG A 23 -21.11 7.41 -22.70
C ARG A 23 -20.24 8.57 -23.21
N VAL A 24 -20.77 9.79 -23.24
CA VAL A 24 -19.97 10.99 -23.62
C VAL A 24 -18.93 11.28 -22.55
N VAL A 25 -19.31 11.30 -21.28
CA VAL A 25 -18.41 11.52 -20.13
C VAL A 25 -17.26 10.50 -20.12
N ASN A 26 -17.54 9.23 -20.43
CA ASN A 26 -16.56 8.16 -20.45
C ASN A 26 -15.89 7.97 -21.83
N ASN A 27 -16.04 8.92 -22.73
CA ASN A 27 -15.48 8.91 -24.10
C ASN A 27 -15.72 7.59 -24.87
N LYS A 28 -16.88 6.95 -24.66
CA LYS A 28 -17.24 5.70 -25.34
C LYS A 28 -17.61 5.98 -26.82
N PRO A 29 -17.29 5.05 -27.75
CA PRO A 29 -17.69 5.16 -29.16
C PRO A 29 -19.20 4.98 -29.34
N GLY A 30 -19.70 5.34 -30.56
CA GLY A 30 -21.09 5.12 -30.93
C GLY A 30 -22.04 6.26 -30.53
N ILE A 31 -21.52 7.44 -30.23
CA ILE A 31 -22.31 8.67 -30.04
C ILE A 31 -22.04 9.60 -31.21
N HIS A 32 -23.12 10.08 -31.87
CA HIS A 32 -23.02 11.02 -32.98
C HIS A 32 -22.32 12.33 -32.54
N GLU A 33 -21.43 12.86 -33.39
CA GLU A 33 -20.57 13.99 -33.02
C GLU A 33 -21.34 15.23 -32.57
N LYS A 34 -22.47 15.53 -33.21
CA LYS A 34 -23.37 16.63 -32.81
C LYS A 34 -23.89 16.48 -31.40
N THR A 35 -24.26 15.25 -31.02
CA THR A 35 -24.73 14.92 -29.66
C THR A 35 -23.60 15.03 -28.66
N ARG A 36 -22.41 14.52 -29.00
CA ARG A 36 -21.22 14.62 -28.17
C ARG A 36 -20.89 16.07 -27.83
N LYS A 37 -20.80 16.95 -28.84
CA LYS A 37 -20.52 18.39 -28.65
C LYS A 37 -21.57 19.07 -27.77
N LYS A 38 -22.87 18.76 -27.99
CA LYS A 38 -23.96 19.32 -27.20
C LYS A 38 -23.84 18.94 -25.72
N VAL A 39 -23.57 17.68 -25.44
CA VAL A 39 -23.43 17.19 -24.07
C VAL A 39 -22.16 17.77 -23.42
N GLN A 40 -21.02 17.81 -24.13
CA GLN A 40 -19.77 18.40 -23.63
C GLN A 40 -19.96 19.87 -23.23
N ALA A 41 -20.62 20.68 -24.05
CA ALA A 41 -20.88 22.07 -23.74
C ALA A 41 -21.74 22.23 -22.45
N LEU A 42 -22.68 21.32 -22.19
CA LEU A 42 -23.47 21.34 -20.96
C LEU A 42 -22.67 20.90 -19.73
N LEU A 43 -21.79 19.89 -19.90
CA LEU A 43 -20.88 19.46 -18.84
C LEU A 43 -19.95 20.60 -18.41
N GLU A 44 -19.40 21.34 -19.37
CA GLU A 44 -18.56 22.51 -19.12
C GLU A 44 -19.36 23.65 -18.49
N LYS A 45 -20.55 24.00 -19.04
CA LYS A 45 -21.43 25.04 -18.54
C LYS A 45 -21.76 24.89 -17.05
N TYR A 46 -21.99 23.63 -16.63
CA TYR A 46 -22.37 23.30 -15.24
C TYR A 46 -21.21 22.87 -14.38
N ASN A 47 -19.97 22.93 -14.89
CA ASN A 47 -18.77 22.39 -14.22
C ASN A 47 -19.05 21.01 -13.64
N TYR A 48 -19.71 20.16 -14.44
CA TYR A 48 -20.13 18.84 -14.01
C TYR A 48 -18.93 17.91 -13.85
N SER A 49 -18.68 17.47 -12.63
CA SER A 49 -17.73 16.42 -12.34
C SER A 49 -18.48 15.09 -12.16
N PRO A 50 -18.09 14.02 -12.86
CA PRO A 50 -18.66 12.70 -12.63
C PRO A 50 -18.57 12.32 -11.15
N ASN A 51 -19.69 11.86 -10.58
CA ASN A 51 -19.65 11.31 -9.24
C ASN A 51 -19.01 9.91 -9.29
N GLU A 52 -17.74 9.83 -8.91
CA GLU A 52 -16.98 8.57 -8.90
C GLU A 52 -17.63 7.50 -8.01
N ALA A 53 -18.28 7.90 -6.91
CA ALA A 53 -19.03 6.97 -6.06
C ALA A 53 -20.24 6.38 -6.80
N ALA A 54 -20.98 7.19 -7.57
CA ALA A 54 -22.09 6.72 -8.40
C ALA A 54 -21.60 5.84 -9.56
N ARG A 55 -20.43 6.16 -10.12
CA ARG A 55 -19.77 5.35 -11.13
C ARG A 55 -19.33 4.00 -10.58
N GLY A 56 -18.75 3.98 -9.37
CA GLY A 56 -18.36 2.76 -8.66
C GLY A 56 -19.52 1.80 -8.42
N LEU A 57 -20.73 2.32 -8.16
CA LEU A 57 -21.94 1.49 -8.03
C LEU A 57 -22.32 0.78 -9.34
N VAL A 58 -22.11 1.43 -10.49
CA VAL A 58 -22.43 0.85 -11.81
C VAL A 58 -21.34 -0.12 -12.27
N THR A 59 -20.08 0.19 -12.00
CA THR A 59 -18.92 -0.63 -12.42
C THR A 59 -18.55 -1.71 -11.41
N GLN A 60 -19.17 -1.70 -10.23
CA GLN A 60 -18.78 -2.53 -9.08
C GLN A 60 -17.29 -2.40 -8.70
N SER A 61 -16.68 -1.27 -9.04
CA SER A 61 -15.26 -0.98 -8.80
C SER A 61 -15.12 0.39 -8.16
N SER A 62 -14.51 0.43 -6.98
CA SER A 62 -14.20 1.67 -6.26
C SER A 62 -12.93 2.35 -6.78
N ARG A 63 -12.03 1.55 -7.35
CA ARG A 63 -10.65 1.92 -7.68
C ARG A 63 -9.87 2.54 -6.52
N ILE A 64 -10.16 2.10 -5.31
CA ILE A 64 -9.49 2.54 -4.09
C ILE A 64 -8.50 1.47 -3.64
N ILE A 65 -7.27 1.88 -3.37
CA ILE A 65 -6.24 1.06 -2.72
C ILE A 65 -5.86 1.72 -1.40
N GLY A 66 -5.86 0.93 -0.32
CA GLY A 66 -5.36 1.39 0.98
C GLY A 66 -3.85 1.24 1.08
N ILE A 67 -3.17 2.23 1.66
CA ILE A 67 -1.75 2.13 2.03
C ILE A 67 -1.68 2.37 3.54
N LEU A 68 -1.35 1.33 4.30
CA LEU A 68 -1.21 1.40 5.75
C LEU A 68 0.27 1.46 6.11
N ILE A 69 0.63 2.49 6.86
CA ILE A 69 1.98 2.69 7.41
C ILE A 69 1.88 2.92 8.91
N GLU A 70 2.87 2.52 9.66
CA GLU A 70 2.83 2.73 11.11
C GLU A 70 3.00 4.22 11.45
N ASP A 71 4.02 4.87 10.92
CA ASP A 71 4.28 6.28 11.16
C ASP A 71 4.70 7.00 9.87
N ILE A 72 3.90 7.99 9.47
CA ILE A 72 4.16 8.81 8.28
C ILE A 72 5.42 9.68 8.39
N ARG A 73 5.97 9.86 9.59
CA ARG A 73 7.21 10.63 9.81
C ARG A 73 8.47 9.81 9.50
N VAL A 74 8.35 8.50 9.35
CA VAL A 74 9.45 7.61 9.01
C VAL A 74 9.74 7.71 7.51
N ALA A 75 10.89 8.31 7.16
CA ALA A 75 11.23 8.68 5.78
C ALA A 75 11.13 7.51 4.79
N HIS A 76 11.69 6.34 5.12
CA HIS A 76 11.64 5.20 4.21
C HIS A 76 10.22 4.66 3.96
N HIS A 77 9.31 4.78 4.94
CA HIS A 77 7.90 4.42 4.74
C HIS A 77 7.21 5.40 3.79
N THR A 78 7.45 6.71 3.97
CA THR A 78 6.85 7.74 3.13
C THR A 78 7.39 7.74 1.71
N GLU A 79 8.67 7.51 1.52
CA GLU A 79 9.27 7.39 0.18
C GLU A 79 8.70 6.18 -0.58
N ALA A 80 8.61 5.03 0.07
CA ALA A 80 8.04 3.85 -0.54
C ALA A 80 6.53 4.02 -0.80
N ALA A 81 5.76 4.60 0.13
CA ALA A 81 4.35 4.91 -0.06
C ALA A 81 4.13 5.88 -1.22
N TYR A 82 4.99 6.88 -1.38
CA TYR A 82 4.96 7.82 -2.50
C TYR A 82 5.15 7.10 -3.85
N VAL A 83 6.15 6.23 -3.97
CA VAL A 83 6.41 5.47 -5.20
C VAL A 83 5.23 4.56 -5.55
N ILE A 84 4.66 3.89 -4.56
CA ILE A 84 3.49 3.01 -4.72
C ILE A 84 2.27 3.84 -5.16
N GLU A 85 2.02 4.97 -4.52
CA GLU A 85 0.90 5.86 -4.84
C GLU A 85 1.01 6.40 -6.27
N GLN A 86 2.19 6.85 -6.70
CA GLN A 86 2.41 7.34 -8.05
C GLN A 86 2.12 6.26 -9.10
N GLU A 87 2.58 5.03 -8.87
CA GLU A 87 2.35 3.92 -9.80
C GLU A 87 0.87 3.51 -9.84
N LEU A 88 0.20 3.46 -8.71
CA LEU A 88 -1.23 3.15 -8.64
C LEU A 88 -2.09 4.26 -9.28
N THR A 89 -1.74 5.52 -9.05
CA THR A 89 -2.41 6.68 -9.67
C THR A 89 -2.24 6.64 -11.20
N ARG A 90 -1.06 6.32 -11.71
CA ARG A 90 -0.82 6.13 -13.14
C ARG A 90 -1.70 5.03 -13.75
N ARG A 91 -2.07 4.02 -12.97
CA ARG A 91 -3.00 2.94 -13.34
C ARG A 91 -4.47 3.29 -13.11
N GLY A 92 -4.76 4.50 -12.66
CA GLY A 92 -6.12 5.01 -12.44
C GLY A 92 -6.75 4.55 -11.14
N TYR A 93 -5.94 4.23 -10.11
CA TYR A 93 -6.40 4.01 -8.75
C TYR A 93 -6.27 5.27 -7.92
N THR A 94 -7.11 5.39 -6.91
CA THR A 94 -7.00 6.40 -5.85
C THR A 94 -6.43 5.74 -4.61
N CYS A 95 -5.38 6.30 -4.02
CA CYS A 95 -4.81 5.78 -2.80
C CYS A 95 -5.35 6.48 -1.56
N ILE A 96 -5.64 5.71 -0.51
CA ILE A 96 -5.93 6.20 0.84
C ILE A 96 -4.79 5.76 1.74
N THR A 97 -3.96 6.72 2.16
CA THR A 97 -2.87 6.45 3.10
C THR A 97 -3.34 6.70 4.53
N LEU A 98 -3.17 5.69 5.39
CA LEU A 98 -3.50 5.74 6.81
C LEU A 98 -2.25 5.49 7.65
N SER A 99 -1.96 6.39 8.58
CA SER A 99 -0.95 6.19 9.63
C SER A 99 -1.62 5.54 10.83
N THR A 100 -1.19 4.31 11.17
CA THR A 100 -1.87 3.50 12.17
C THR A 100 -1.34 3.73 13.59
N GLY A 101 -0.07 4.18 13.72
CA GLY A 101 0.65 4.11 14.99
C GLY A 101 1.02 2.66 15.35
N PRO A 102 1.65 2.47 16.52
CA PRO A 102 2.10 1.15 16.98
C PRO A 102 0.98 0.26 17.51
N ASP A 103 -0.16 0.83 17.89
CA ASP A 103 -1.26 0.13 18.54
C ASP A 103 -1.90 -0.93 17.62
N PRO A 104 -1.96 -2.22 18.04
CA PRO A 104 -2.58 -3.29 17.27
C PRO A 104 -4.07 -3.07 17.00
N GLU A 105 -4.83 -2.52 17.95
CA GLU A 105 -6.26 -2.25 17.79
C GLU A 105 -6.48 -1.18 16.74
N ARG A 106 -5.63 -0.16 16.72
CA ARG A 106 -5.69 0.90 15.69
C ARG A 106 -5.33 0.36 14.30
N LYS A 107 -4.39 -0.58 14.20
CA LYS A 107 -4.08 -1.26 12.94
C LYS A 107 -5.30 -2.03 12.42
N ALA A 108 -5.96 -2.79 13.28
CA ALA A 108 -7.19 -3.52 12.97
C ALA A 108 -8.33 -2.56 12.54
N GLU A 109 -8.51 -1.44 13.25
CA GLU A 109 -9.50 -0.43 12.86
C GLU A 109 -9.22 0.17 11.47
N CYS A 110 -7.97 0.42 11.12
CA CYS A 110 -7.61 0.91 9.80
C CYS A 110 -7.99 -0.08 8.69
N ILE A 111 -7.89 -1.39 8.94
CA ILE A 111 -8.34 -2.43 8.01
C ILE A 111 -9.86 -2.35 7.83
N ARG A 112 -10.63 -2.20 8.91
CA ARG A 112 -12.09 -2.02 8.83
C ARG A 112 -12.48 -0.73 8.08
N ILE A 113 -11.69 0.34 8.22
CA ILE A 113 -11.91 1.56 7.42
C ILE A 113 -11.76 1.26 5.92
N LEU A 114 -10.80 0.45 5.51
CA LEU A 114 -10.63 0.07 4.10
C LEU A 114 -11.83 -0.71 3.57
N GLU A 115 -12.41 -1.63 4.36
CA GLU A 115 -13.66 -2.29 4.01
C GLU A 115 -14.80 -1.29 3.78
N GLN A 116 -15.02 -0.37 4.73
CA GLN A 116 -16.05 0.67 4.64
C GLN A 116 -15.87 1.56 3.40
N ARG A 117 -14.63 1.79 2.99
CA ARG A 117 -14.28 2.52 1.76
C ARG A 117 -14.34 1.65 0.51
N ARG A 118 -14.65 0.34 0.64
CA ARG A 118 -14.68 -0.63 -0.45
C ARG A 118 -13.34 -0.69 -1.19
N ALA A 119 -12.24 -0.66 -0.46
CA ALA A 119 -10.92 -0.80 -1.06
C ALA A 119 -10.81 -2.11 -1.84
N GLU A 120 -10.25 -2.07 -3.04
CA GLU A 120 -10.04 -3.22 -3.91
C GLU A 120 -8.69 -3.89 -3.71
N GLY A 121 -7.84 -3.28 -2.91
CA GLY A 121 -6.55 -3.80 -2.51
C GLY A 121 -5.99 -2.99 -1.34
N ALA A 122 -5.00 -3.56 -0.67
CA ALA A 122 -4.27 -2.86 0.37
C ALA A 122 -2.76 -3.14 0.28
N VAL A 123 -1.97 -2.18 0.73
CA VAL A 123 -0.53 -2.32 0.96
C VAL A 123 -0.25 -2.05 2.43
N LEU A 124 0.35 -3.02 3.12
CA LEU A 124 0.78 -2.89 4.51
C LEU A 124 2.30 -2.78 4.55
N MET A 125 2.82 -1.71 5.15
CA MET A 125 4.25 -1.40 5.08
C MET A 125 4.90 -1.56 6.44
N GLY A 126 5.76 -2.57 6.56
CA GLY A 126 6.57 -2.86 7.73
C GLY A 126 6.21 -4.17 8.43
N SER A 127 7.21 -4.73 9.10
CA SER A 127 7.08 -6.00 9.84
C SER A 127 6.10 -5.93 11.02
N MET A 128 5.78 -4.73 11.49
CA MET A 128 4.85 -4.50 12.60
C MET A 128 3.37 -4.77 12.28
N PHE A 129 3.05 -5.04 11.02
CA PHE A 129 1.72 -5.53 10.62
C PHE A 129 1.57 -7.05 10.72
N GLY A 130 2.64 -7.80 10.96
CA GLY A 130 2.62 -9.25 11.13
C GLY A 130 2.16 -9.65 12.54
N THR A 131 0.92 -9.32 12.93
CA THR A 131 0.33 -9.61 14.24
C THR A 131 -0.99 -10.34 14.11
N GLU A 132 -1.35 -11.13 15.13
CA GLU A 132 -2.60 -11.88 15.19
C GLU A 132 -3.83 -10.99 15.01
N SER A 133 -3.87 -9.83 15.67
CA SER A 133 -4.98 -8.87 15.56
C SER A 133 -5.17 -8.32 14.15
N VAL A 134 -4.08 -8.10 13.41
CA VAL A 134 -4.13 -7.68 12.00
C VAL A 134 -4.62 -8.84 11.14
N GLU A 135 -4.13 -10.05 11.39
CA GLU A 135 -4.55 -11.26 10.67
C GLU A 135 -6.05 -11.53 10.84
N GLU A 136 -6.56 -11.48 12.07
CA GLU A 136 -7.99 -11.63 12.38
C GLU A 136 -8.82 -10.56 11.69
N SER A 137 -8.40 -9.29 11.74
CA SER A 137 -9.10 -8.19 11.09
C SER A 137 -9.16 -8.35 9.56
N ILE A 138 -8.08 -8.84 8.94
CA ILE A 138 -8.07 -9.15 7.50
C ILE A 138 -9.04 -10.29 7.19
N ARG A 139 -9.04 -11.37 7.97
CA ARG A 139 -9.96 -12.50 7.79
C ARG A 139 -11.43 -12.08 7.88
N GLU A 140 -11.75 -11.16 8.79
CA GLU A 140 -13.12 -10.69 9.02
C GLU A 140 -13.55 -9.67 7.96
N HIS A 141 -12.72 -8.67 7.68
CA HIS A 141 -13.13 -7.48 6.92
C HIS A 141 -12.66 -7.46 5.46
N LEU A 142 -11.55 -8.11 5.14
CA LEU A 142 -10.95 -8.11 3.81
C LEU A 142 -10.61 -9.52 3.29
N PRO A 143 -11.48 -10.55 3.47
CA PRO A 143 -11.13 -11.95 3.17
C PRO A 143 -10.82 -12.23 1.70
N HIS A 144 -11.29 -11.37 0.79
CA HIS A 144 -11.13 -11.52 -0.66
C HIS A 144 -10.38 -10.37 -1.31
N VAL A 145 -9.95 -9.39 -0.54
CA VAL A 145 -9.20 -8.23 -1.03
C VAL A 145 -7.72 -8.60 -1.08
N PRO A 146 -7.03 -8.46 -2.22
CA PRO A 146 -5.60 -8.72 -2.31
C PRO A 146 -4.82 -7.71 -1.46
N ILE A 147 -3.90 -8.22 -0.66
CA ILE A 147 -3.08 -7.44 0.26
C ILE A 147 -1.61 -7.69 -0.07
N ALA A 148 -0.86 -6.64 -0.37
CA ALA A 148 0.58 -6.69 -0.50
C ALA A 148 1.23 -6.25 0.82
N MET A 149 2.18 -7.02 1.32
CA MET A 149 2.99 -6.61 2.47
C MET A 149 4.42 -6.31 2.03
N ALA A 150 4.92 -5.14 2.40
CA ALA A 150 6.31 -4.75 2.20
C ALA A 150 7.06 -4.93 3.51
N ASN A 151 8.02 -5.85 3.52
CA ASN A 151 8.83 -6.21 4.69
C ASN A 151 8.00 -6.69 5.90
N GLY A 152 6.98 -7.48 5.62
CA GLY A 152 6.11 -8.13 6.60
C GLY A 152 5.46 -9.37 5.99
N TRP A 153 4.90 -10.24 6.83
CA TRP A 153 4.27 -11.49 6.41
C TRP A 153 3.09 -11.85 7.30
N LEU A 154 2.04 -12.39 6.69
CA LEU A 154 0.91 -13.06 7.34
C LEU A 154 0.54 -14.30 6.52
N ASP A 155 0.18 -15.39 7.19
CA ASP A 155 -0.22 -16.64 6.53
C ASP A 155 -1.71 -16.62 6.15
N LEU A 156 -2.02 -15.84 5.12
CA LEU A 156 -3.36 -15.69 4.57
C LEU A 156 -3.36 -15.87 3.05
N PRO A 157 -4.41 -16.49 2.47
CA PRO A 157 -4.44 -16.84 1.04
C PRO A 157 -4.47 -15.62 0.11
N ASN A 158 -4.88 -14.46 0.61
CA ASN A 158 -4.96 -13.20 -0.13
C ASN A 158 -3.82 -12.22 0.20
N VAL A 159 -2.81 -12.67 0.96
CA VAL A 159 -1.62 -11.87 1.32
C VAL A 159 -0.43 -12.27 0.48
N TYR A 160 0.23 -11.28 -0.10
CA TYR A 160 1.43 -11.39 -0.89
C TYR A 160 2.53 -10.54 -0.27
N ALA A 161 3.73 -11.09 -0.06
CA ALA A 161 4.80 -10.39 0.63
C ALA A 161 6.02 -10.16 -0.26
N VAL A 162 6.64 -9.01 -0.09
CA VAL A 162 7.99 -8.71 -0.56
C VAL A 162 8.87 -8.53 0.67
N LEU A 163 9.83 -9.43 0.85
CA LEU A 163 10.70 -9.49 2.02
C LEU A 163 12.14 -9.17 1.63
N ALA A 164 12.86 -8.47 2.50
CA ALA A 164 14.30 -8.38 2.46
C ALA A 164 14.91 -9.46 3.36
N ASP A 165 15.97 -10.13 2.91
CA ASP A 165 16.77 -11.01 3.76
C ASP A 165 17.69 -10.17 4.66
N GLU A 166 17.10 -9.61 5.71
CA GLU A 166 17.77 -8.68 6.61
C GLU A 166 18.86 -9.36 7.45
N ALA A 167 18.67 -10.63 7.81
CA ALA A 167 19.67 -11.40 8.54
C ALA A 167 20.93 -11.57 7.69
N HIS A 168 20.78 -12.06 6.47
CA HIS A 168 21.90 -12.24 5.55
C HIS A 168 22.56 -10.89 5.17
N GLY A 169 21.78 -9.84 4.98
CA GLY A 169 22.33 -8.50 4.74
C GLY A 169 23.25 -8.01 5.86
N VAL A 170 22.87 -8.24 7.12
CA VAL A 170 23.70 -7.90 8.28
C VAL A 170 24.92 -8.82 8.39
N GLU A 171 24.78 -10.11 8.11
CA GLU A 171 25.92 -11.05 8.03
C GLU A 171 26.98 -10.54 7.04
N GLN A 172 26.58 -10.17 5.84
CA GLN A 172 27.47 -9.58 4.84
C GLN A 172 28.16 -8.30 5.31
N CYS A 173 27.44 -7.43 6.01
CA CYS A 173 28.01 -6.21 6.59
C CYS A 173 29.11 -6.54 7.62
N VAL A 174 28.85 -7.49 8.52
CA VAL A 174 29.83 -7.93 9.53
C VAL A 174 31.07 -8.54 8.87
N GLU A 175 30.87 -9.40 7.86
CA GLU A 175 31.99 -9.99 7.11
C GLU A 175 32.85 -8.93 6.41
N LEU A 176 32.20 -7.94 5.77
CA LEU A 176 32.89 -6.83 5.11
C LEU A 176 33.75 -6.05 6.09
N LEU A 177 33.20 -5.69 7.26
CA LEU A 177 33.92 -4.99 8.30
C LEU A 177 35.11 -5.83 8.84
N ALA A 178 34.90 -7.14 9.00
CA ALA A 178 35.94 -8.05 9.44
C ALA A 178 37.10 -8.17 8.42
N LYS A 179 36.78 -8.21 7.10
CA LYS A 179 37.79 -8.21 6.01
C LYS A 179 38.57 -6.91 5.99
N GLN A 180 37.99 -5.77 6.41
CA GLN A 180 38.69 -4.49 6.61
C GLN A 180 39.50 -4.41 7.92
N GLY A 181 39.61 -5.50 8.66
CA GLY A 181 40.37 -5.56 9.91
C GLY A 181 39.64 -5.06 11.15
N ARG A 182 38.36 -4.71 11.04
CA ARG A 182 37.55 -4.30 12.20
C ARG A 182 37.26 -5.54 13.07
N ARG A 183 37.61 -5.48 14.37
CA ARG A 183 37.48 -6.60 15.31
C ARG A 183 36.53 -6.34 16.47
N ARG A 184 36.14 -5.10 16.68
CA ARG A 184 35.21 -4.68 17.74
C ARG A 184 34.00 -4.09 17.07
N LEU A 185 32.95 -4.88 16.96
CA LEU A 185 31.68 -4.49 16.33
C LEU A 185 30.58 -4.47 17.39
N ALA A 186 29.66 -3.53 17.26
CA ALA A 186 28.47 -3.43 18.11
C ALA A 186 27.23 -3.32 17.21
N PHE A 187 26.17 -3.99 17.61
CA PHE A 187 24.84 -3.83 17.03
C PHE A 187 24.03 -2.89 17.93
N VAL A 188 23.45 -1.85 17.35
CA VAL A 188 22.58 -0.91 18.06
C VAL A 188 21.14 -1.23 17.67
N GLU A 189 20.33 -1.56 18.66
CA GLU A 189 18.91 -1.86 18.54
C GLU A 189 18.12 -0.74 19.20
N ASP A 190 17.15 -0.16 18.47
CA ASP A 190 16.34 0.97 18.95
C ASP A 190 14.88 0.57 19.22
N LEU A 191 14.34 -0.39 18.46
CA LEU A 191 12.97 -0.85 18.52
C LEU A 191 12.91 -2.39 18.54
N ASP A 192 12.03 -2.94 19.34
CA ASP A 192 11.71 -4.38 19.31
C ASP A 192 10.70 -4.66 18.19
N THR A 193 11.23 -4.98 16.99
CA THR A 193 10.44 -5.30 15.82
C THR A 193 10.90 -6.61 15.20
N PRO A 194 10.04 -7.36 14.47
CA PRO A 194 10.47 -8.57 13.75
C PRO A 194 11.65 -8.32 12.82
N SER A 195 11.70 -7.18 12.14
CA SER A 195 12.82 -6.76 11.30
C SER A 195 14.12 -6.59 12.10
N ASN A 196 14.08 -5.90 13.25
CA ASN A 196 15.26 -5.73 14.09
C ASN A 196 15.73 -7.05 14.72
N SER A 197 14.79 -7.91 15.11
CA SER A 197 15.12 -9.26 15.60
C SER A 197 15.84 -10.09 14.54
N SER A 198 15.42 -10.04 13.27
CA SER A 198 16.09 -10.70 12.14
C SER A 198 17.51 -10.15 11.93
N LYS A 199 17.67 -8.82 11.91
CA LYS A 199 18.99 -8.16 11.81
C LYS A 199 19.93 -8.54 12.93
N LYS A 200 19.43 -8.57 14.16
CA LYS A 200 20.19 -8.97 15.36
C LYS A 200 20.66 -10.43 15.27
N GLN A 201 19.78 -11.31 14.79
CA GLN A 201 20.14 -12.72 14.55
C GLN A 201 21.30 -12.84 13.54
N GLY A 202 21.22 -12.12 12.41
CA GLY A 202 22.30 -12.09 11.42
C GLY A 202 23.62 -11.58 12.01
N PHE A 203 23.57 -10.51 12.81
CA PHE A 203 24.76 -10.01 13.52
C PHE A 203 25.36 -11.08 14.46
N GLN A 204 24.54 -11.73 15.27
CA GLN A 204 24.98 -12.76 16.21
C GLN A 204 25.60 -13.96 15.48
N THR A 205 24.98 -14.44 14.41
CA THR A 205 25.46 -15.56 13.58
C THR A 205 26.84 -15.23 13.01
N ALA A 206 27.01 -14.08 12.37
CA ALA A 206 28.28 -13.68 11.79
C ALA A 206 29.37 -13.48 12.83
N MET A 207 29.07 -12.92 13.99
CA MET A 207 30.03 -12.77 15.09
C MET A 207 30.49 -14.12 15.64
N LEU A 208 29.59 -15.10 15.79
CA LEU A 208 29.96 -16.45 16.22
C LEU A 208 30.89 -17.13 15.21
N GLN A 209 30.62 -17.02 13.92
CA GLN A 209 31.47 -17.54 12.84
C GLN A 209 32.87 -16.92 12.89
N LEU A 210 32.98 -15.61 13.05
CA LEU A 210 34.27 -14.91 13.18
C LEU A 210 35.06 -15.39 14.41
N MET A 211 34.40 -15.60 15.54
CA MET A 211 35.04 -16.11 16.76
C MET A 211 35.55 -17.55 16.58
N THR A 212 34.83 -18.38 15.86
CA THR A 212 35.19 -19.76 15.57
C THR A 212 36.42 -19.81 14.67
N VAL A 213 36.47 -19.01 13.61
CA VAL A 213 37.64 -18.88 12.72
C VAL A 213 38.86 -18.38 13.50
N CYS A 214 38.72 -17.39 14.35
CA CYS A 214 39.83 -16.90 15.18
C CYS A 214 40.37 -17.95 16.18
N ARG A 215 39.50 -18.82 16.72
CA ARG A 215 39.93 -19.92 17.60
C ARG A 215 40.69 -21.03 16.85
N SER A 216 40.30 -21.36 15.61
CA SER A 216 40.98 -22.37 14.81
C SER A 216 42.39 -21.91 14.39
N ILE A 217 42.56 -20.61 14.07
CA ILE A 217 43.88 -20.04 13.76
C ILE A 217 44.83 -20.04 14.99
N ARG A 218 44.30 -19.87 16.20
CA ARG A 218 45.10 -19.93 17.44
C ARG A 218 45.54 -21.36 17.86
N LYS A 219 44.84 -22.40 17.41
CA LYS A 219 45.20 -23.80 17.71
C LYS A 219 46.18 -24.41 16.72
N GLY A 220 46.48 -23.71 15.63
CA GLY A 220 47.40 -24.14 14.58
C GLY A 220 48.81 -23.49 14.66
N LYS A 221 49.23 -23.01 15.84
CA LYS A 221 50.61 -22.57 16.13
C LYS A 221 51.20 -23.39 17.25
#